data_f503c9488301af9bde218e410074e78e
#
_entry.id   f503c9488301af9bde218e410074e78e
#
_cell.length_a   1.000
_cell.length_b   1.000
_cell.length_c   1.000
_cell.angle_alpha   90.00
_cell.angle_beta   90.00
_cell.angle_gamma   90.00
#
_symmetry.space_group_name_H-M   'P 1'
#
loop_
_entity.id
_entity.type
_entity.pdbx_description
1 polymer ?
#
loop_
_entity_poly.entity_id
_entity_poly.type
_entity_poly.pdbx_seq_one_letter_code
_entity_poly.pdbx_strand_id
1 'polypeptide(L)'
;LWLNTPLRPREASGTSGMKCAINGVMNFSVLDGWWIEGWLEDVTGWSIGPDPTESEMIHYDESLDANDLYDKLERKIIPTYYNNREKWVWMMQRNIAFNGSYFNTQRVVREYCEKAYNVSFRGM
;
A
#
# COMPACT_ATOMS: atom_id res chain seq x y z
N LEU A 1 4.50 1.36 -11.52
CA LEU A 1 4.01 2.19 -10.42
C LEU A 1 2.49 2.35 -10.52
N TRP A 2 1.79 2.19 -9.41
CA TRP A 2 0.37 2.46 -9.27
C TRP A 2 0.17 3.73 -8.45
N LEU A 3 -0.27 4.81 -9.08
CA LEU A 3 -0.58 6.07 -8.43
C LEU A 3 -2.06 6.08 -8.03
N ASN A 4 -2.34 6.35 -6.76
CA ASN A 4 -3.68 6.43 -6.23
C ASN A 4 -3.83 7.60 -5.24
N THR A 5 -4.81 8.48 -5.48
CA THR A 5 -5.00 9.71 -4.69
C THR A 5 -6.44 9.78 -4.14
N PRO A 6 -6.83 8.86 -3.25
CA PRO A 6 -8.15 8.91 -2.63
C PRO A 6 -8.27 10.13 -1.71
N LEU A 7 -9.48 10.63 -1.60
CA LEU A 7 -9.80 11.64 -0.60
C LEU A 7 -10.06 10.95 0.74
N ARG A 8 -9.21 11.20 1.73
CA ARG A 8 -9.36 10.61 3.08
C ARG A 8 -10.65 11.05 3.78
N PRO A 9 -11.26 10.19 4.54
CA PRO A 9 -11.09 8.75 4.75
C PRO A 9 -12.10 7.94 3.90
N ARG A 10 -12.16 8.14 2.58
CA ARG A 10 -13.21 7.60 1.71
C ARG A 10 -12.84 6.29 1.02
N GLU A 11 -11.58 5.89 1.04
CA GLU A 11 -11.13 4.62 0.48
C GLU A 11 -11.36 3.49 1.49
N ALA A 12 -12.41 2.72 1.31
CA ALA A 12 -12.77 1.65 2.24
C ALA A 12 -11.82 0.43 2.16
N SER A 13 -11.25 0.15 1.00
CA SER A 13 -10.38 -0.99 0.78
C SER A 13 -9.24 -0.65 -0.19
N GLY A 14 -9.51 -0.40 -1.49
CA GLY A 14 -8.47 -0.11 -2.49
C GLY A 14 -7.93 -1.36 -3.19
N THR A 15 -8.84 -2.23 -3.66
CA THR A 15 -8.48 -3.54 -4.27
C THR A 15 -7.59 -3.43 -5.51
N SER A 16 -7.59 -2.30 -6.22
CA SER A 16 -6.70 -2.07 -7.36
C SER A 16 -5.24 -2.10 -6.94
N GLY A 17 -4.89 -1.44 -5.83
CA GLY A 17 -3.56 -1.47 -5.26
C GLY A 17 -3.13 -2.88 -4.80
N MET A 18 -4.04 -3.65 -4.23
CA MET A 18 -3.77 -5.06 -3.86
C MET A 18 -3.45 -5.91 -5.09
N LYS A 19 -4.19 -5.74 -6.19
CA LYS A 19 -3.91 -6.43 -7.46
C LYS A 19 -2.56 -6.02 -8.04
N CYS A 20 -2.20 -4.75 -7.93
CA CYS A 20 -0.89 -4.25 -8.34
C CYS A 20 0.22 -4.92 -7.51
N ALA A 21 0.06 -5.02 -6.19
CA ALA A 21 1.02 -5.64 -5.30
C ALA A 21 1.33 -7.10 -5.66
N ILE A 22 0.31 -7.90 -5.96
CA ILE A 22 0.47 -9.31 -6.40
C ILE A 22 1.28 -9.40 -7.71
N ASN A 23 1.20 -8.39 -8.54
CA ASN A 23 1.95 -8.30 -9.81
C ASN A 23 3.31 -7.58 -9.66
N GLY A 24 3.76 -7.29 -8.46
CA GLY A 24 5.02 -6.61 -8.21
C GLY A 24 5.02 -5.12 -8.57
N VAL A 25 3.87 -4.52 -8.77
CA VAL A 25 3.74 -3.10 -9.04
C VAL A 25 3.64 -2.34 -7.73
N MET A 26 4.63 -1.51 -7.43
CA MET A 26 4.65 -0.69 -6.22
C MET A 26 3.51 0.32 -6.24
N ASN A 27 2.91 0.52 -5.06
CA ASN A 27 1.92 1.56 -4.84
C ASN A 27 2.58 2.87 -4.44
N PHE A 28 2.08 3.95 -5.00
CA PHE A 28 2.35 5.31 -4.59
C PHE A 28 1.00 5.96 -4.31
N SER A 29 0.62 6.00 -3.06
CA SER A 29 -0.76 6.30 -2.69
C SER A 29 -0.87 7.09 -1.40
N VAL A 30 -1.91 7.90 -1.31
CA VAL A 30 -2.38 8.46 -0.04
C VAL A 30 -2.67 7.30 0.92
N LEU A 31 -2.26 7.45 2.19
CA LEU A 31 -2.50 6.45 3.23
C LEU A 31 -3.98 6.42 3.61
N ASP A 32 -4.70 5.52 2.95
CA ASP A 32 -6.12 5.25 3.19
C ASP A 32 -6.43 3.80 2.79
N GLY A 33 -7.51 3.23 3.31
CA GLY A 33 -7.89 1.85 3.06
C GLY A 33 -6.78 0.84 3.41
N TRP A 34 -6.58 -0.14 2.54
CA TRP A 34 -5.59 -1.21 2.73
C TRP A 34 -4.15 -0.71 2.82
N TRP A 35 -3.86 0.46 2.21
CA TRP A 35 -2.49 0.97 2.12
C TRP A 35 -1.93 1.42 3.47
N ILE A 36 -2.79 1.76 4.43
CA ILE A 36 -2.38 2.00 5.82
C ILE A 36 -1.69 0.77 6.43
N GLU A 37 -2.17 -0.42 6.07
CA GLU A 37 -1.61 -1.70 6.57
C GLU A 37 -0.48 -2.24 5.67
N GLY A 38 -0.59 -2.07 4.35
CA GLY A 38 0.34 -2.62 3.37
C GLY A 38 1.57 -1.77 3.08
N TRP A 39 1.59 -0.54 3.56
CA TRP A 39 2.66 0.40 3.31
C TRP A 39 3.90 0.13 4.17
N LEU A 40 5.01 0.01 3.49
CA LEU A 40 6.36 0.06 4.06
C LEU A 40 7.18 0.96 3.13
N GLU A 41 7.50 2.17 3.60
CA GLU A 41 8.19 3.18 2.79
C GLU A 41 9.51 2.64 2.22
N ASP A 42 9.75 2.88 0.93
CA ASP A 42 10.91 2.41 0.18
C ASP A 42 11.09 0.87 0.14
N VAL A 43 10.06 0.11 0.53
CA VAL A 43 10.05 -1.36 0.50
C VAL A 43 8.90 -1.90 -0.35
N THR A 44 7.65 -1.55 -0.02
CA THR A 44 6.46 -1.98 -0.77
C THR A 44 5.91 -0.90 -1.69
N GLY A 45 6.33 0.33 -1.49
CA GLY A 45 5.92 1.51 -2.24
C GLY A 45 6.19 2.79 -1.47
N TRP A 46 5.40 3.81 -1.74
CA TRP A 46 5.55 5.14 -1.14
C TRP A 46 4.20 5.71 -0.71
N SER A 47 4.20 6.38 0.42
CA SER A 47 3.04 7.15 0.88
C SER A 47 2.94 8.50 0.15
N ILE A 48 1.74 9.07 0.12
CA ILE A 48 1.47 10.46 -0.25
C ILE A 48 0.85 11.16 0.95
N GLY A 49 1.44 12.28 1.32
CA GLY A 49 0.99 13.09 2.45
C GLY A 49 1.34 12.52 3.83
N PRO A 50 0.85 13.14 4.90
CA PRO A 50 1.17 12.76 6.27
C PRO A 50 0.56 11.42 6.66
N ASP A 51 1.19 10.74 7.62
CA ASP A 51 0.64 9.55 8.26
C ASP A 51 -0.58 9.93 9.11
N PRO A 52 -1.76 9.33 8.86
CA PRO A 52 -2.97 9.66 9.61
C PRO A 52 -2.88 9.27 11.09
N THR A 53 -1.93 8.43 11.47
CA THR A 53 -1.71 8.04 12.88
C THR A 53 -0.86 9.04 13.65
N GLU A 54 -0.10 9.88 12.96
CA GLU A 54 0.84 10.85 13.56
C GLU A 54 0.28 12.28 13.65
N SER A 55 -0.77 12.60 12.91
CA SER A 55 -1.31 13.97 12.86
C SER A 55 -2.76 14.04 13.34
N GLU A 56 -3.04 15.03 14.16
CA GLU A 56 -4.42 15.44 14.46
C GLU A 56 -5.12 15.87 13.16
N MET A 57 -6.03 15.05 12.66
CA MET A 57 -6.75 15.20 11.39
C MET A 57 -7.69 16.43 11.33
N ILE A 58 -7.52 17.42 12.21
CA ILE A 58 -8.46 18.53 12.39
C ILE A 58 -8.39 19.57 11.25
N HIS A 59 -7.27 19.68 10.56
CA HIS A 59 -7.12 20.59 9.41
C HIS A 59 -6.23 19.99 8.33
N TYR A 60 -6.80 19.05 7.57
CA TYR A 60 -6.09 18.44 6.46
C TYR A 60 -6.10 19.37 5.23
N ASP A 61 -4.91 19.77 4.79
CA ASP A 61 -4.70 20.56 3.58
C ASP A 61 -4.25 19.66 2.42
N GLU A 62 -5.09 19.51 1.42
CA GLU A 62 -4.80 18.70 0.22
C GLU A 62 -3.55 19.19 -0.55
N SER A 63 -3.13 20.44 -0.35
CA SER A 63 -1.89 20.94 -0.96
C SER A 63 -0.64 20.23 -0.44
N LEU A 64 -0.69 19.71 0.78
CA LEU A 64 0.40 18.93 1.37
C LEU A 64 0.60 17.61 0.62
N ASP A 65 -0.49 16.95 0.23
CA ASP A 65 -0.43 15.73 -0.57
C ASP A 65 0.18 15.99 -1.94
N ALA A 66 -0.23 17.06 -2.61
CA ALA A 66 0.30 17.41 -3.90
C ALA A 66 1.81 17.70 -3.85
N ASN A 67 2.26 18.45 -2.85
CA ASN A 67 3.68 18.77 -2.66
C ASN A 67 4.50 17.50 -2.37
N ASP A 68 4.04 16.64 -1.47
CA ASP A 68 4.71 15.39 -1.14
C ASP A 68 4.74 14.43 -2.34
N LEU A 69 3.66 14.37 -3.11
CA LEU A 69 3.59 13.57 -4.33
C LEU A 69 4.68 13.99 -5.32
N TYR A 70 4.77 15.27 -5.66
CA TYR A 70 5.77 15.75 -6.62
C TYR A 70 7.20 15.59 -6.07
N ASP A 71 7.44 15.91 -4.81
CA ASP A 71 8.76 15.76 -4.20
C ASP A 71 9.24 14.30 -4.23
N LYS A 72 8.40 13.36 -3.80
CA LYS A 72 8.75 11.93 -3.83
C LYS A 72 8.89 11.38 -5.26
N LEU A 73 8.01 11.80 -6.17
CA LEU A 73 8.10 11.38 -7.56
C LEU A 73 9.45 11.79 -8.17
N GLU A 74 9.83 13.05 -8.03
CA GLU A 74 11.04 13.61 -8.62
C GLU A 74 12.32 13.15 -7.93
N ARG A 75 12.34 13.12 -6.59
CA ARG A 75 13.56 12.88 -5.82
C ARG A 75 13.79 11.43 -5.42
N LYS A 76 12.75 10.61 -5.37
CA LYS A 76 12.86 9.20 -4.96
C LYS A 76 12.49 8.23 -6.08
N ILE A 77 11.28 8.34 -6.61
CA ILE A 77 10.70 7.30 -7.47
C ILE A 77 11.37 7.25 -8.83
N ILE A 78 11.45 8.39 -9.52
CA ILE A 78 12.09 8.49 -10.83
C ILE A 78 13.57 8.10 -10.74
N PRO A 79 14.38 8.64 -9.81
CA PRO A 79 15.78 8.21 -9.67
C PRO A 79 15.93 6.71 -9.34
N THR A 80 15.06 6.15 -8.50
CA THR A 80 15.12 4.71 -8.19
C THR A 80 14.85 3.88 -9.43
N TYR A 81 13.87 4.24 -10.23
CA TYR A 81 13.53 3.51 -11.45
C TYR A 81 14.63 3.55 -12.52
N TYR A 82 15.17 4.74 -12.79
CA TYR A 82 16.13 4.92 -13.89
C TYR A 82 17.58 4.65 -13.49
N ASN A 83 17.96 4.92 -12.24
CA ASN A 83 19.36 4.87 -11.81
C ASN A 83 19.66 3.73 -10.84
N ASN A 84 18.65 3.05 -10.27
CA ASN A 84 18.83 1.94 -9.33
C ASN A 84 17.89 0.78 -9.61
N ARG A 85 18.15 0.10 -10.72
CA ARG A 85 17.31 -1.03 -11.18
C ARG A 85 17.28 -2.18 -10.18
N GLU A 86 18.36 -2.42 -9.48
CA GLU A 86 18.45 -3.49 -8.47
C GLU A 86 17.49 -3.22 -7.31
N LYS A 87 17.50 -1.99 -6.78
CA LYS A 87 16.54 -1.59 -5.73
C LYS A 87 15.10 -1.70 -6.21
N TRP A 88 14.82 -1.28 -7.44
CA TRP A 88 13.47 -1.37 -8.01
C TRP A 88 12.97 -2.81 -8.06
N VAL A 89 13.79 -3.74 -8.58
CA VAL A 89 13.46 -5.18 -8.65
C VAL A 89 13.33 -5.77 -7.24
N TRP A 90 14.21 -5.39 -6.32
CA TRP A 90 14.13 -5.80 -4.93
C TRP A 90 12.79 -5.37 -4.30
N MET A 91 12.35 -4.13 -4.51
CA MET A 91 11.05 -3.65 -4.04
C MET A 91 9.89 -4.43 -4.65
N MET A 92 9.93 -4.74 -5.95
CA MET A 92 8.94 -5.60 -6.60
C MET A 92 8.80 -6.94 -5.90
N GLN A 93 9.93 -7.60 -5.62
CA GLN A 93 9.96 -8.89 -4.92
C GLN A 93 9.41 -8.78 -3.50
N ARG A 94 9.76 -7.73 -2.75
CA ARG A 94 9.26 -7.51 -1.39
C ARG A 94 7.76 -7.23 -1.38
N ASN A 95 7.26 -6.45 -2.33
CA ASN A 95 5.84 -6.18 -2.45
C ASN A 95 5.03 -7.46 -2.71
N ILE A 96 5.49 -8.33 -3.61
CA ILE A 96 4.88 -9.65 -3.84
C ILE A 96 4.95 -10.49 -2.56
N ALA A 97 6.12 -10.58 -1.93
CA ALA A 97 6.33 -11.42 -0.77
C ALA A 97 5.51 -10.98 0.44
N PHE A 98 5.43 -9.69 0.73
CA PHE A 98 4.71 -9.17 1.90
C PHE A 98 3.23 -8.95 1.61
N ASN A 99 2.92 -8.11 0.63
CA ASN A 99 1.54 -7.72 0.37
C ASN A 99 0.77 -8.80 -0.40
N GLY A 100 1.39 -9.43 -1.40
CA GLY A 100 0.74 -10.50 -2.17
C GLY A 100 0.42 -11.73 -1.33
N SER A 101 1.27 -12.09 -0.37
CA SER A 101 1.03 -13.22 0.53
C SER A 101 0.00 -12.90 1.63
N TYR A 102 -0.11 -11.64 2.04
CA TYR A 102 -1.00 -11.23 3.13
C TYR A 102 -2.39 -10.80 2.63
N PHE A 103 -2.46 -9.93 1.64
CA PHE A 103 -3.71 -9.40 1.10
C PHE A 103 -4.27 -10.28 -0.02
N ASN A 104 -4.70 -11.49 0.31
CA ASN A 104 -5.29 -12.44 -0.62
C ASN A 104 -6.58 -13.07 -0.09
N THR A 105 -7.42 -13.51 -1.01
CA THR A 105 -8.75 -14.05 -0.69
C THR A 105 -8.68 -15.31 0.16
N GLN A 106 -7.70 -16.18 -0.05
CA GLN A 106 -7.56 -17.42 0.69
C GLN A 106 -7.38 -17.17 2.19
N ARG A 107 -6.48 -16.24 2.54
CA ARG A 107 -6.29 -15.85 3.94
C ARG A 107 -7.55 -15.20 4.51
N VAL A 108 -8.14 -14.26 3.78
CA VAL A 108 -9.33 -13.52 4.24
C VAL A 108 -10.50 -14.46 4.51
N VAL A 109 -10.79 -15.38 3.59
CA VAL A 109 -11.87 -16.38 3.77
C VAL A 109 -11.58 -17.28 4.98
N ARG A 110 -10.34 -17.75 5.12
CA ARG A 110 -9.94 -18.56 6.28
C ARG A 110 -10.17 -17.82 7.59
N GLU A 111 -9.72 -16.55 7.67
CA GLU A 111 -9.90 -15.75 8.88
C GLU A 111 -11.37 -15.48 9.19
N TYR A 112 -12.20 -15.24 8.19
CA TYR A 112 -13.64 -15.12 8.40
C TYR A 112 -14.25 -16.41 8.94
N CYS A 113 -13.89 -17.57 8.39
CA CYS A 113 -14.37 -18.85 8.89
C CYS A 113 -13.96 -19.07 10.35
N GLU A 114 -12.69 -18.84 10.67
CA GLU A 114 -12.15 -19.07 12.01
C GLU A 114 -12.65 -18.03 13.04
N LYS A 115 -12.66 -16.74 12.69
CA LYS A 115 -12.91 -15.64 13.64
C LYS A 115 -14.36 -15.19 13.70
N ALA A 116 -15.10 -15.28 12.59
CA ALA A 116 -16.48 -14.80 12.52
C ALA A 116 -17.50 -15.94 12.55
N TYR A 117 -17.23 -17.04 11.85
CA TYR A 117 -18.18 -18.16 11.75
C TYR A 117 -17.86 -19.35 12.67
N ASN A 118 -16.77 -19.28 13.43
CA ASN A 118 -16.31 -20.34 14.36
C ASN A 118 -16.18 -21.72 13.70
N VAL A 119 -15.85 -21.77 12.42
CA VAL A 119 -15.61 -23.01 11.68
C VAL A 119 -14.11 -23.32 11.73
N SER A 120 -13.71 -24.36 12.45
CA SER A 120 -12.32 -24.82 12.44
C SER A 120 -12.06 -25.73 11.26
N PHE A 121 -11.09 -25.37 10.41
CA PHE A 121 -10.57 -26.29 9.41
C PHE A 121 -9.67 -27.34 10.12
N ARG A 122 -10.24 -28.50 10.44
CA ARG A 122 -9.44 -29.64 10.91
C ARG A 122 -8.84 -30.34 9.71
N GLY A 123 -7.53 -30.18 9.55
CA GLY A 123 -6.68 -31.04 8.72
C GLY A 123 -6.72 -30.74 7.21
N MET A 124 -5.90 -29.84 6.78
CA MET A 124 -5.18 -29.93 5.52
C MET A 124 -3.69 -29.84 5.81
#